data_be30f21bd79ec522adf764cfccb8872b
#
_entry.id   be30f21bd79ec522adf764cfccb8872b
#
_cell.length_a   1.000
_cell.length_b   1.000
_cell.length_c   1.000
_cell.angle_alpha   90.00
_cell.angle_beta   90.00
_cell.angle_gamma   90.00
#
_symmetry.space_group_name_H-M   'P 1'
#
loop_
_entity.id
_entity.type
_entity.pdbx_description
1 polymer ?
#
loop_
_entity_poly.entity_id
_entity_poly.type
_entity_poly.pdbx_seq_one_letter_code
_entity_poly.pdbx_strand_id
1 'polypeptide(L)'
;MAAYLKTATGLPKARMYNATGRAYPDVAALAGLVNPYLVALSGGKSFAGVGGTSAASPTVAAMIAQVNNNRLKAGKKPMGWLNPFLYKTGEAAFHDVTTGKTSGGFTGGFPAAA
;
A
#
# COMPACT_ATOMS: atom_id res chain seq x y z
N MET A 1 -3.16 14.37 4.12
CA MET A 1 -2.29 15.14 3.21
C MET A 1 -1.84 16.47 3.84
N ALA A 2 -2.75 17.37 4.25
CA ALA A 2 -2.36 18.69 4.78
C ALA A 2 -1.45 18.65 6.03
N ALA A 3 -1.68 17.73 6.96
CA ALA A 3 -0.82 17.53 8.12
C ALA A 3 0.59 17.06 7.69
N TYR A 4 0.65 16.02 6.87
CA TYR A 4 1.89 15.51 6.33
C TYR A 4 2.73 16.59 5.62
N LEU A 5 2.13 17.41 4.75
CA LEU A 5 2.85 18.47 4.05
C LEU A 5 3.42 19.56 4.96
N LYS A 6 2.92 19.68 6.19
CA LYS A 6 3.44 20.62 7.20
C LYS A 6 4.65 20.07 7.96
N THR A 7 4.74 18.76 8.12
CA THR A 7 5.75 18.12 8.96
C THR A 7 6.88 17.48 8.15
N ALA A 8 6.58 16.97 6.95
CA ALA A 8 7.56 16.29 6.13
C ALA A 8 8.65 17.23 5.61
N THR A 9 9.90 16.81 5.74
CA THR A 9 11.09 17.51 5.21
C THR A 9 11.58 16.81 3.94
N GLY A 10 12.19 17.56 3.00
CA GLY A 10 12.69 16.97 1.77
C GLY A 10 11.62 16.69 0.71
N LEU A 11 10.50 17.39 0.78
CA LEU A 11 9.44 17.31 -0.22
C LEU A 11 9.93 17.73 -1.62
N PRO A 12 9.35 17.17 -2.69
CA PRO A 12 9.56 17.66 -4.04
C PRO A 12 9.18 19.13 -4.17
N LYS A 13 9.71 19.80 -5.21
CA LYS A 13 9.33 21.20 -5.50
C LYS A 13 7.82 21.31 -5.68
N ALA A 14 7.20 22.33 -5.08
CA ALA A 14 5.73 22.51 -5.07
C ALA A 14 5.06 22.44 -6.45
N ARG A 15 5.76 22.86 -7.52
CA ARG A 15 5.27 22.77 -8.90
C ARG A 15 5.17 21.34 -9.46
N MET A 16 5.73 20.34 -8.78
CA MET A 16 5.81 18.95 -9.25
C MET A 16 4.67 18.07 -8.74
N TYR A 17 3.80 18.58 -7.86
CA TYR A 17 2.66 17.84 -7.35
C TYR A 17 1.50 18.78 -6.96
N ASN A 18 0.31 18.23 -6.87
CA ASN A 18 -0.85 18.98 -6.42
C ASN A 18 -1.02 18.82 -4.90
N ALA A 19 -0.71 19.88 -4.12
CA ALA A 19 -0.80 19.88 -2.67
C ALA A 19 -2.25 19.74 -2.14
N THR A 20 -3.27 19.97 -2.97
CA THR A 20 -4.69 19.80 -2.61
C THR A 20 -5.25 18.45 -3.06
N GLY A 21 -4.47 17.67 -3.81
CA GLY A 21 -4.84 16.32 -4.24
C GLY A 21 -4.72 15.29 -3.10
N ARG A 22 -5.25 14.09 -3.34
CA ARG A 22 -5.00 12.96 -2.45
C ARG A 22 -3.61 12.37 -2.69
N ALA A 23 -3.05 11.72 -1.67
CA ALA A 23 -1.84 10.92 -1.80
C ALA A 23 -2.14 9.46 -2.16
N TYR A 24 -1.15 8.77 -2.68
CA TYR A 24 -1.08 7.33 -2.95
C TYR A 24 0.28 6.81 -2.48
N PRO A 25 0.40 5.53 -2.09
CA PRO A 25 -0.69 4.56 -1.85
C PRO A 25 -1.39 4.80 -0.50
N ASP A 26 -2.53 4.12 -0.28
CA ASP A 26 -3.24 4.13 1.02
C ASP A 26 -2.64 3.13 2.00
N VAL A 27 -2.20 1.98 1.49
CA VAL A 27 -1.54 0.90 2.26
C VAL A 27 -0.37 0.34 1.48
N ALA A 28 0.56 -0.31 2.15
CA ALA A 28 1.72 -0.95 1.55
C ALA A 28 1.85 -2.40 2.01
N ALA A 29 2.39 -3.25 1.14
CA ALA A 29 2.81 -4.61 1.45
C ALA A 29 4.19 -4.87 0.85
N LEU A 30 4.91 -5.83 1.43
CA LEU A 30 6.21 -6.26 0.90
C LEU A 30 6.06 -6.72 -0.55
N ALA A 31 6.84 -6.16 -1.44
CA ALA A 31 6.88 -6.53 -2.85
C ALA A 31 8.19 -6.05 -3.52
N GLY A 32 9.26 -5.94 -2.76
CA GLY A 32 10.58 -5.53 -3.25
C GLY A 32 11.23 -6.62 -4.11
N LEU A 33 12.10 -6.19 -5.02
CA LEU A 33 12.87 -7.14 -5.85
C LEU A 33 13.96 -7.87 -5.06
N VAL A 34 14.35 -7.37 -3.90
CA VAL A 34 15.31 -8.05 -3.00
C VAL A 34 14.66 -9.27 -2.35
N ASN A 35 13.37 -9.18 -2.01
CA ASN A 35 12.58 -10.27 -1.44
C ASN A 35 11.30 -10.45 -2.27
N PRO A 36 11.41 -10.99 -3.49
CA PRO A 36 10.26 -11.17 -4.38
C PRO A 36 9.35 -12.31 -3.91
N TYR A 37 8.10 -12.27 -4.35
CA TYR A 37 7.24 -13.43 -4.27
C TYR A 37 7.68 -14.48 -5.29
N LEU A 38 7.87 -15.72 -4.87
CA LEU A 38 8.11 -16.84 -5.78
C LEU A 38 6.78 -17.31 -6.37
N VAL A 39 6.65 -17.20 -7.67
CA VAL A 39 5.48 -17.62 -8.43
C VAL A 39 5.82 -18.86 -9.26
N ALA A 40 5.05 -19.92 -9.07
CA ALA A 40 5.18 -21.13 -9.86
C ALA A 40 4.61 -20.92 -11.26
N LEU A 41 5.37 -21.25 -12.28
CA LEU A 41 5.02 -21.13 -13.68
C LEU A 41 4.93 -22.53 -14.34
N SER A 42 4.24 -22.60 -15.48
CA SER A 42 4.17 -23.82 -16.31
C SER A 42 3.78 -25.07 -15.51
N GLY A 43 2.79 -24.96 -14.64
CA GLY A 43 2.36 -26.10 -13.81
C GLY A 43 3.39 -26.54 -12.78
N GLY A 44 4.18 -25.61 -12.24
CA GLY A 44 5.20 -25.87 -11.22
C GLY A 44 6.55 -26.30 -11.77
N LYS A 45 6.74 -26.26 -13.10
CA LYS A 45 8.01 -26.65 -13.74
C LYS A 45 9.10 -25.57 -13.65
N SER A 46 8.73 -24.34 -13.36
CA SER A 46 9.66 -23.21 -13.16
C SER A 46 9.13 -22.23 -12.13
N PHE A 47 10.01 -21.39 -11.61
CA PHE A 47 9.66 -20.36 -10.64
C PHE A 47 10.24 -19.02 -11.09
N ALA A 48 9.50 -17.96 -10.86
CA ALA A 48 9.96 -16.61 -11.11
C ALA A 48 9.76 -15.74 -9.87
N GLY A 49 10.71 -14.84 -9.61
CA GLY A 49 10.57 -13.79 -8.61
C GLY A 49 9.72 -12.66 -9.16
N VAL A 50 8.62 -12.33 -8.49
CA VAL A 50 7.72 -11.24 -8.84
C VAL A 50 7.72 -10.19 -7.75
N GLY A 51 7.91 -8.93 -8.12
CA GLY A 51 7.90 -7.78 -7.21
C GLY A 51 7.09 -6.61 -7.78
N GLY A 52 7.19 -5.48 -7.09
CA GLY A 52 6.48 -4.26 -7.44
C GLY A 52 5.05 -4.21 -6.91
N THR A 53 4.36 -3.12 -7.20
CA THR A 53 2.95 -2.90 -6.82
C THR A 53 2.00 -3.95 -7.41
N SER A 54 2.42 -4.58 -8.52
CA SER A 54 1.73 -5.72 -9.14
C SER A 54 1.66 -6.97 -8.24
N ALA A 55 2.58 -7.10 -7.27
CA ALA A 55 2.56 -8.16 -6.27
C ALA A 55 1.93 -7.69 -4.95
N ALA A 56 2.20 -6.45 -4.51
CA ALA A 56 1.64 -5.90 -3.28
C ALA A 56 0.11 -5.79 -3.33
N SER A 57 -0.45 -5.29 -4.43
CA SER A 57 -1.89 -5.07 -4.58
C SER A 57 -2.71 -6.36 -4.45
N PRO A 58 -2.44 -7.45 -5.19
CA PRO A 58 -3.19 -8.69 -5.02
C PRO A 58 -2.95 -9.37 -3.66
N THR A 59 -1.80 -9.16 -3.04
CA THR A 59 -1.55 -9.66 -1.67
C THR A 59 -2.49 -9.00 -0.67
N VAL A 60 -2.60 -7.67 -0.69
CA VAL A 60 -3.56 -6.95 0.16
C VAL A 60 -5.00 -7.35 -0.17
N ALA A 61 -5.34 -7.48 -1.45
CA ALA A 61 -6.66 -7.94 -1.87
C ALA A 61 -7.01 -9.32 -1.33
N ALA A 62 -6.05 -10.27 -1.33
CA ALA A 62 -6.24 -11.60 -0.77
C ALA A 62 -6.46 -11.58 0.76
N MET A 63 -5.73 -10.73 1.49
CA MET A 63 -5.95 -10.54 2.94
C MET A 63 -7.37 -10.04 3.22
N ILE A 64 -7.85 -9.06 2.46
CA ILE A 64 -9.20 -8.54 2.60
C ILE A 64 -10.26 -9.58 2.19
N ALA A 65 -9.98 -10.38 1.17
CA ALA A 65 -10.86 -11.50 0.79
C ALA A 65 -11.02 -12.51 1.94
N GLN A 66 -9.94 -12.84 2.65
CA GLN A 66 -10.01 -13.71 3.84
C GLN A 66 -10.82 -13.07 4.97
N VAL A 67 -10.64 -11.78 5.23
CA VAL A 67 -11.46 -11.04 6.20
C VAL A 67 -12.93 -11.11 5.82
N ASN A 68 -13.26 -10.87 4.55
CA ASN A 68 -14.62 -10.96 4.05
C ASN A 68 -15.19 -12.38 4.18
N ASN A 69 -14.41 -13.41 3.90
CA ASN A 69 -14.83 -14.81 4.10
C ASN A 69 -15.18 -15.09 5.56
N ASN A 70 -14.35 -14.64 6.51
CA ASN A 70 -14.62 -14.80 7.93
C ASN A 70 -15.88 -14.03 8.38
N ARG A 71 -16.11 -12.83 7.82
CA ARG A 71 -17.33 -12.07 8.06
C ARG A 71 -18.57 -12.81 7.56
N LEU A 72 -18.52 -13.35 6.34
CA LEU A 72 -19.61 -14.13 5.75
C LEU A 72 -19.92 -15.39 6.57
N LYS A 73 -18.91 -16.12 7.00
CA LYS A 73 -19.06 -17.27 7.91
C LYS A 73 -19.72 -16.89 9.23
N ALA A 74 -19.51 -15.67 9.71
CA ALA A 74 -20.15 -15.11 10.91
C ALA A 74 -21.52 -14.45 10.63
N GLY A 75 -22.13 -14.65 9.46
CA GLY A 75 -23.39 -14.06 9.07
C GLY A 75 -23.36 -12.55 8.83
N LYS A 76 -22.19 -11.96 8.68
CA LYS A 76 -21.99 -10.51 8.45
C LYS A 76 -21.82 -10.22 6.96
N LYS A 77 -22.19 -9.01 6.54
CA LYS A 77 -21.93 -8.54 5.17
C LYS A 77 -20.45 -8.32 4.91
N PRO A 78 -19.94 -8.41 3.67
CA PRO A 78 -18.62 -7.99 3.29
C PRO A 78 -18.34 -6.53 3.67
N MET A 79 -17.07 -6.15 3.77
CA MET A 79 -16.66 -4.80 4.19
C MET A 79 -17.07 -3.71 3.19
N GLY A 80 -17.25 -4.06 1.92
CA GLY A 80 -17.49 -3.07 0.87
C GLY A 80 -16.27 -2.22 0.56
N TRP A 81 -16.46 -0.93 0.25
CA TRP A 81 -15.37 -0.01 -0.04
C TRP A 81 -14.56 0.28 1.22
N LEU A 82 -13.26 -0.04 1.17
CA LEU A 82 -12.38 -0.06 2.33
C LEU A 82 -11.88 1.31 2.78
N ASN A 83 -11.75 2.28 1.88
CA ASN A 83 -11.08 3.53 2.19
C ASN A 83 -11.66 4.26 3.42
N PRO A 84 -12.99 4.39 3.60
CA PRO A 84 -13.54 4.99 4.80
C PRO A 84 -13.17 4.25 6.09
N PHE A 85 -13.09 2.91 6.03
CA PHE A 85 -12.67 2.10 7.16
C PHE A 85 -11.19 2.32 7.48
N LEU A 86 -10.31 2.30 6.48
CA LEU A 86 -8.87 2.52 6.63
C LEU A 86 -8.58 3.86 7.31
N TYR A 87 -9.20 4.94 6.84
CA TYR A 87 -8.98 6.28 7.39
C TYR A 87 -9.65 6.52 8.75
N LYS A 88 -10.62 5.72 9.13
CA LYS A 88 -11.28 5.82 10.43
C LYS A 88 -10.57 5.02 11.52
N THR A 89 -9.98 3.87 11.16
CA THR A 89 -9.46 2.89 12.12
C THR A 89 -8.02 2.45 11.81
N GLY A 90 -7.43 2.99 10.74
CA GLY A 90 -6.16 2.51 10.20
C GLY A 90 -4.99 2.59 11.17
N GLU A 91 -4.87 3.67 11.94
CA GLU A 91 -3.79 3.83 12.91
C GLU A 91 -3.69 2.67 13.92
N ALA A 92 -4.83 2.09 14.29
CA ALA A 92 -4.87 0.96 15.22
C ALA A 92 -4.62 -0.42 14.55
N ALA A 93 -4.75 -0.51 13.23
CA ALA A 93 -4.73 -1.77 12.47
C ALA A 93 -3.48 -1.95 11.60
N PHE A 94 -2.70 -0.90 11.40
CA PHE A 94 -1.55 -0.90 10.51
C PHE A 94 -0.31 -0.35 11.20
N HIS A 95 0.85 -0.78 10.73
CA HIS A 95 2.11 -0.16 11.10
C HIS A 95 2.36 1.05 10.20
N ASP A 96 2.63 2.20 10.78
CA ASP A 96 2.99 3.39 10.02
C ASP A 96 4.39 3.27 9.42
N VAL A 97 4.54 3.74 8.20
CA VAL A 97 5.83 3.79 7.50
C VAL A 97 6.52 5.11 7.81
N THR A 98 7.39 5.09 8.82
CA THR A 98 8.07 6.30 9.35
C THR A 98 9.45 6.54 8.76
N THR A 99 10.00 5.61 7.97
CA THR A 99 11.33 5.70 7.39
C THR A 99 11.33 5.42 5.89
N GLY A 100 12.28 6.01 5.18
CA GLY A 100 12.42 5.85 3.74
C GLY A 100 11.65 6.89 2.93
N LYS A 101 11.49 6.63 1.67
CA LYS A 101 10.73 7.48 0.73
C LYS A 101 10.18 6.67 -0.43
N THR A 102 9.13 7.15 -1.06
CA THR A 102 8.74 6.64 -2.37
C THR A 102 9.84 6.97 -3.38
N SER A 103 10.02 6.15 -4.39
CA SER A 103 10.99 6.38 -5.47
C SER A 103 10.29 6.31 -6.81
N GLY A 104 10.83 7.02 -7.77
CA GLY A 104 10.33 7.02 -9.15
C GLY A 104 9.53 8.25 -9.53
N GLY A 105 9.07 8.27 -10.77
CA GLY A 105 8.42 9.42 -11.37
C GLY A 105 9.36 10.61 -11.54
N PHE A 106 8.79 11.77 -11.73
CA PHE A 106 9.52 13.02 -12.01
C PHE A 106 9.93 13.78 -10.74
N THR A 107 9.54 13.30 -9.56
CA THR A 107 9.66 14.07 -8.31
C THR A 107 10.82 13.66 -7.41
N GLY A 108 11.46 12.52 -7.64
CA GLY A 108 12.42 11.94 -6.72
C GLY A 108 11.80 11.34 -5.46
N GLY A 109 10.48 11.34 -5.36
CA GLY A 109 9.69 10.69 -4.31
C GLY A 109 9.30 11.60 -3.15
N PHE A 110 8.43 11.07 -2.31
CA PHE A 110 7.95 11.68 -1.07
C PHE A 110 8.55 10.93 0.12
N PRO A 111 9.13 11.63 1.10
CA PRO A 111 9.67 10.99 2.31
C PRO A 111 8.55 10.43 3.18
N ALA A 112 8.86 9.40 3.95
CA ALA A 112 8.05 9.01 5.10
C ALA A 112 8.16 10.09 6.19
N ALA A 113 7.09 10.33 6.93
CA ALA A 113 7.07 11.24 8.08
C ALA A 113 6.13 10.67 9.14
N ALA A 114 6.58 10.71 10.38
CA ALA A 114 5.78 10.36 11.55
C ALA A 114 4.78 11.49 11.90
#